data_56e8a18353d42211ba37b2c20961ee21
#
_entry.id   56e8a18353d42211ba37b2c20961ee21
#
_cell.length_a   1.000
_cell.length_b   1.000
_cell.length_c   1.000
_cell.angle_alpha   90.00
_cell.angle_beta   90.00
_cell.angle_gamma   90.00
#
_symmetry.space_group_name_H-M   'P 1'
#
loop_
_entity.id
_entity.type
_entity.pdbx_description
1 polymer ?
#
loop_
_entity_poly.entity_id
_entity_poly.type
_entity_poly.pdbx_seq_one_letter_code
_entity_poly.pdbx_strand_id
1 'polypeptide(L)'
;MKRYKDCALICNGDQQPLELLDIVMQVAEAKGYKVNRYSSFSDRDTLAVYIREQGFPYSRLIICVNAEAQEVSVVNIVPMPESGISHIDCVEYNLLLDRFRDKVFASINSLSGNAIRENTEDYTIKDIIPLSFDALSAWLNGFPLSAHPMDTNRWYAFIVALHSNNEYISTEDFGKYIREEYGWSDEDVEEFSLKLEAQIGLLEYYDRHR
;
A
#
# COMPACT_ATOMS: atom_id res chain seq x y z
N MET A 1 4.94 11.71 2.39
CA MET A 1 5.07 10.25 2.70
C MET A 1 5.53 9.49 1.47
N LYS A 2 6.47 8.58 1.62
CA LYS A 2 6.87 7.70 0.52
C LYS A 2 5.83 6.60 0.36
N ARG A 3 5.35 6.42 -0.86
CA ARG A 3 4.39 5.38 -1.22
C ARG A 3 5.11 4.07 -1.53
N TYR A 4 4.51 2.94 -1.13
CA TYR A 4 4.81 1.67 -1.75
C TYR A 4 4.45 1.78 -3.23
N LYS A 5 5.42 1.53 -4.11
CA LYS A 5 5.20 1.57 -5.55
C LYS A 5 4.23 0.47 -5.97
N ASP A 6 3.36 0.79 -6.91
CA ASP A 6 2.58 -0.21 -7.64
C ASP A 6 3.25 -0.47 -8.99
N CYS A 7 3.28 -1.72 -9.41
CA CYS A 7 3.78 -2.09 -10.72
C CYS A 7 2.89 -3.16 -11.34
N ALA A 8 2.45 -2.90 -12.56
CA ALA A 8 1.64 -3.81 -13.34
C ALA A 8 2.13 -3.91 -14.78
N LEU A 9 1.88 -5.05 -15.39
CA LEU A 9 2.08 -5.31 -16.81
C LEU A 9 0.71 -5.37 -17.48
N ILE A 10 0.47 -4.50 -18.46
CA ILE A 10 -0.81 -4.37 -19.15
C ILE A 10 -0.86 -5.34 -20.31
N CYS A 11 -1.99 -6.02 -20.50
CA CYS A 11 -2.23 -6.89 -21.63
C CYS A 11 -2.17 -6.10 -22.95
N ASN A 12 -1.61 -6.72 -23.99
CA ASN A 12 -1.50 -6.12 -25.30
C ASN A 12 -2.55 -6.73 -26.25
N GLY A 13 -3.36 -5.86 -26.88
CA GLY A 13 -4.39 -6.29 -27.83
C GLY A 13 -5.40 -7.27 -27.21
N ASP A 14 -5.60 -8.43 -27.84
CA ASP A 14 -6.53 -9.46 -27.40
C ASP A 14 -5.95 -10.44 -26.37
N GLN A 15 -4.75 -10.17 -25.85
CA GLN A 15 -4.09 -11.03 -24.86
C GLN A 15 -4.90 -11.11 -23.57
N GLN A 16 -5.12 -12.33 -23.09
CA GLN A 16 -5.81 -12.52 -21.84
C GLN A 16 -4.85 -12.40 -20.63
N PRO A 17 -5.30 -11.83 -19.51
CA PRO A 17 -4.44 -11.66 -18.31
C PRO A 17 -3.85 -12.97 -17.79
N LEU A 18 -4.53 -14.09 -17.94
CA LEU A 18 -4.01 -15.43 -17.56
C LEU A 18 -2.84 -15.85 -18.44
N GLU A 19 -2.90 -15.58 -19.75
CA GLU A 19 -1.80 -15.86 -20.68
C GLU A 19 -0.59 -14.99 -20.33
N LEU A 20 -0.83 -13.72 -19.97
CA LEU A 20 0.23 -12.82 -19.53
C LEU A 20 0.85 -13.28 -18.21
N LEU A 21 0.06 -13.82 -17.27
CA LEU A 21 0.56 -14.39 -16.03
C LEU A 21 1.47 -15.60 -16.30
N ASP A 22 1.12 -16.46 -17.27
CA ASP A 22 1.95 -17.60 -17.68
C ASP A 22 3.29 -17.15 -18.28
N ILE A 23 3.28 -16.06 -19.06
CA ILE A 23 4.50 -15.44 -19.60
C ILE A 23 5.37 -14.90 -18.47
N VAL A 24 4.76 -14.19 -17.50
CA VAL A 24 5.48 -13.69 -16.32
C VAL A 24 6.16 -14.83 -15.55
N MET A 25 5.44 -15.95 -15.35
CA MET A 25 5.99 -17.14 -14.70
C MET A 25 7.22 -17.67 -15.45
N GLN A 26 7.09 -17.90 -16.75
CA GLN A 26 8.17 -18.45 -17.59
C GLN A 26 9.40 -17.54 -17.59
N VAL A 27 9.20 -16.22 -17.76
CA VAL A 27 10.30 -15.25 -17.74
C VAL A 27 10.96 -15.17 -16.38
N ALA A 28 10.18 -15.17 -15.29
CA ALA A 28 10.73 -15.15 -13.94
C ALA A 28 11.58 -16.40 -13.66
N GLU A 29 11.13 -17.60 -14.05
CA GLU A 29 11.90 -18.83 -13.94
C GLU A 29 13.19 -18.79 -14.79
N ALA A 30 13.11 -18.29 -16.03
CA ALA A 30 14.27 -18.11 -16.89
C ALA A 30 15.30 -17.11 -16.33
N LYS A 31 14.87 -16.14 -15.50
CA LYS A 31 15.73 -15.22 -14.74
C LYS A 31 16.27 -15.79 -13.43
N GLY A 32 15.97 -17.07 -13.13
CA GLY A 32 16.45 -17.77 -11.96
C GLY A 32 15.62 -17.62 -10.69
N TYR A 33 14.42 -17.03 -10.77
CA TYR A 33 13.52 -16.98 -9.63
C TYR A 33 12.82 -18.32 -9.43
N LYS A 34 12.60 -18.71 -8.18
CA LYS A 34 11.67 -19.79 -7.86
C LYS A 34 10.24 -19.23 -7.91
N VAL A 35 9.34 -19.90 -8.63
CA VAL A 35 7.96 -19.48 -8.80
C VAL A 35 7.01 -20.60 -8.40
N ASN A 36 5.94 -20.24 -7.69
CA ASN A 36 4.83 -21.17 -7.42
C ASN A 36 3.52 -20.50 -7.85
N ARG A 37 2.66 -21.23 -8.54
CA ARG A 37 1.31 -20.81 -8.89
C ARG A 37 0.30 -21.32 -7.87
N TYR A 38 -0.62 -20.47 -7.47
CA TYR A 38 -1.73 -20.80 -6.58
C TYR A 38 -3.05 -20.48 -7.28
N SER A 39 -3.92 -21.48 -7.38
CA SER A 39 -5.25 -21.33 -8.01
C SER A 39 -6.36 -20.89 -7.04
N SER A 40 -6.02 -20.59 -5.79
CA SER A 40 -7.03 -20.28 -4.78
C SER A 40 -6.54 -19.40 -3.64
N PHE A 41 -6.27 -18.13 -3.93
CA PHE A 41 -6.47 -17.10 -2.92
C PHE A 41 -7.58 -16.18 -3.42
N SER A 42 -8.78 -16.27 -2.82
CA SER A 42 -9.95 -15.44 -3.15
C SER A 42 -10.31 -15.34 -4.65
N ASP A 43 -10.49 -16.49 -5.33
CA ASP A 43 -10.89 -16.57 -6.76
C ASP A 43 -9.98 -15.88 -7.78
N ARG A 44 -8.73 -15.54 -7.42
CA ARG A 44 -7.76 -14.96 -8.34
C ARG A 44 -6.57 -15.89 -8.55
N ASP A 45 -6.20 -16.06 -9.83
CA ASP A 45 -4.92 -16.70 -10.16
C ASP A 45 -3.75 -15.86 -9.66
N THR A 46 -2.88 -16.48 -8.89
CA THR A 46 -1.79 -15.82 -8.17
C THR A 46 -0.47 -16.52 -8.40
N LEU A 47 0.60 -15.78 -8.65
CA LEU A 47 1.97 -16.26 -8.59
C LEU A 47 2.66 -15.77 -7.31
N ALA A 48 3.43 -16.66 -6.70
CA ALA A 48 4.40 -16.29 -5.69
C ALA A 48 5.81 -16.43 -6.28
N VAL A 49 6.52 -15.33 -6.38
CA VAL A 49 7.91 -15.28 -6.84
C VAL A 49 8.82 -15.08 -5.63
N TYR A 50 9.75 -16.01 -5.42
CA TYR A 50 10.66 -15.97 -4.29
C TYR A 50 11.95 -15.26 -4.66
N ILE A 51 12.26 -14.17 -3.96
CA ILE A 51 13.39 -13.29 -4.24
C ILE A 51 14.48 -13.49 -3.19
N ARG A 52 15.68 -13.87 -3.64
CA ARG A 52 16.91 -13.89 -2.86
C ARG A 52 17.93 -12.97 -3.50
N GLU A 53 17.90 -11.71 -3.10
CA GLU A 53 18.83 -10.70 -3.59
C GLU A 53 19.84 -10.34 -2.48
N GLN A 54 21.10 -10.14 -2.85
CA GLN A 54 22.11 -9.75 -1.89
C GLN A 54 21.80 -8.38 -1.29
N GLY A 55 21.85 -8.29 0.02
CA GLY A 55 21.54 -7.06 0.77
C GLY A 55 20.06 -6.84 1.07
N PHE A 56 19.20 -7.81 0.75
CA PHE A 56 17.76 -7.76 1.04
C PHE A 56 17.30 -9.00 1.80
N PRO A 57 16.24 -8.88 2.61
CA PRO A 57 15.64 -10.05 3.24
C PRO A 57 15.09 -11.01 2.18
N TYR A 58 15.23 -12.32 2.44
CA TYR A 58 14.56 -13.32 1.61
C TYR A 58 13.04 -13.05 1.64
N SER A 59 12.47 -12.81 0.47
CA SER A 59 11.13 -12.27 0.35
C SER A 59 10.32 -13.03 -0.68
N ARG A 60 9.00 -12.94 -0.57
CA ARG A 60 8.03 -13.45 -1.52
C ARG A 60 7.24 -12.29 -2.13
N LEU A 61 7.33 -12.13 -3.44
CA LEU A 61 6.56 -11.19 -4.22
C LEU A 61 5.29 -11.88 -4.70
N ILE A 62 4.15 -11.26 -4.52
CA ILE A 62 2.83 -11.79 -4.87
C ILE A 62 2.30 -11.03 -6.08
N ILE A 63 1.97 -11.77 -7.14
CA ILE A 63 1.46 -11.23 -8.40
C ILE A 63 0.06 -11.79 -8.62
N CYS A 64 -0.89 -10.93 -8.94
CA CYS A 64 -2.28 -11.32 -9.23
C CYS A 64 -2.73 -10.83 -10.60
N VAL A 65 -3.67 -11.57 -11.16
CA VAL A 65 -4.46 -11.13 -12.32
C VAL A 65 -5.51 -10.12 -11.89
N ASN A 66 -5.61 -9.03 -12.62
CA ASN A 66 -6.75 -8.11 -12.56
C ASN A 66 -7.46 -8.15 -13.93
N ALA A 67 -8.53 -8.96 -14.01
CA ALA A 67 -9.25 -9.16 -15.26
C ALA A 67 -10.01 -7.91 -15.73
N GLU A 68 -10.49 -7.08 -14.79
CA GLU A 68 -11.19 -5.83 -15.12
C GLU A 68 -10.25 -4.79 -15.72
N ALA A 69 -9.07 -4.65 -15.16
CA ALA A 69 -8.05 -3.72 -15.64
C ALA A 69 -7.20 -4.30 -16.80
N GLN A 70 -7.42 -5.56 -17.20
CA GLN A 70 -6.64 -6.26 -18.22
C GLN A 70 -5.14 -6.20 -17.93
N GLU A 71 -4.74 -6.54 -16.70
CA GLU A 71 -3.34 -6.44 -16.26
C GLU A 71 -2.94 -7.59 -15.31
N VAL A 72 -1.64 -7.74 -15.16
CA VAL A 72 -1.00 -8.57 -14.15
C VAL A 72 -0.20 -7.67 -13.22
N SER A 73 -0.56 -7.58 -11.95
CA SER A 73 0.00 -6.61 -11.02
C SER A 73 0.71 -7.26 -9.84
N VAL A 74 1.79 -6.63 -9.38
CA VAL A 74 2.40 -6.95 -8.10
C VAL A 74 1.54 -6.34 -6.99
N VAL A 75 0.99 -7.18 -6.14
CA VAL A 75 0.08 -6.74 -5.07
C VAL A 75 0.74 -6.65 -3.72
N ASN A 76 1.84 -7.39 -3.50
CA ASN A 76 2.58 -7.32 -2.24
C ASN A 76 3.97 -7.95 -2.34
N ILE A 77 4.89 -7.49 -1.45
CA ILE A 77 6.18 -8.14 -1.19
C ILE A 77 6.26 -8.37 0.32
N VAL A 78 6.36 -9.62 0.73
CA VAL A 78 6.40 -10.00 2.14
C VAL A 78 7.70 -10.74 2.48
N PRO A 79 8.34 -10.47 3.62
CA PRO A 79 9.51 -11.22 4.04
C PRO A 79 9.12 -12.66 4.35
N MET A 80 10.02 -13.58 4.05
CA MET A 80 9.83 -14.99 4.40
C MET A 80 10.26 -15.20 5.86
N PRO A 81 9.59 -16.13 6.59
CA PRO A 81 9.94 -16.41 7.99
C PRO A 81 11.42 -16.73 8.22
N GLU A 82 12.05 -17.37 7.25
CA GLU A 82 13.48 -17.73 7.28
C GLU A 82 14.41 -16.53 7.25
N SER A 83 13.93 -15.34 6.90
CA SER A 83 14.70 -14.09 6.95
C SER A 83 14.90 -13.57 8.37
N GLY A 84 14.07 -14.01 9.32
CA GLY A 84 14.05 -13.49 10.70
C GLY A 84 13.49 -12.07 10.81
N ILE A 85 12.93 -11.52 9.73
CA ILE A 85 12.37 -10.17 9.66
C ILE A 85 10.85 -10.30 9.51
N SER A 86 10.10 -9.50 10.25
CA SER A 86 8.63 -9.48 10.20
C SER A 86 8.07 -8.44 9.23
N HIS A 87 8.87 -7.44 8.85
CA HIS A 87 8.43 -6.32 8.03
C HIS A 87 9.54 -5.86 7.08
N ILE A 88 9.17 -5.41 5.89
CA ILE A 88 10.06 -4.75 4.90
C ILE A 88 9.66 -3.29 4.86
N ASP A 89 10.61 -2.39 5.01
CA ASP A 89 10.32 -0.96 4.90
C ASP A 89 10.01 -0.54 3.45
N CYS A 90 9.43 0.65 3.30
CA CYS A 90 9.00 1.17 2.00
C CYS A 90 10.16 1.30 1.00
N VAL A 91 11.37 1.61 1.46
CA VAL A 91 12.55 1.77 0.59
C VAL A 91 13.01 0.41 0.08
N GLU A 92 13.12 -0.58 0.97
CA GLU A 92 13.48 -1.95 0.62
C GLU A 92 12.44 -2.59 -0.31
N TYR A 93 11.15 -2.38 -0.01
CA TYR A 93 10.04 -2.83 -0.86
C TYR A 93 10.17 -2.29 -2.27
N ASN A 94 10.30 -0.96 -2.41
CA ASN A 94 10.38 -0.30 -3.70
C ASN A 94 11.63 -0.74 -4.49
N LEU A 95 12.76 -0.94 -3.82
CA LEU A 95 13.97 -1.44 -4.47
C LEU A 95 13.83 -2.87 -4.96
N LEU A 96 13.19 -3.75 -4.18
CA LEU A 96 12.92 -5.14 -4.62
C LEU A 96 11.95 -5.15 -5.81
N LEU A 97 10.92 -4.31 -5.78
CA LEU A 97 9.96 -4.17 -6.88
C LEU A 97 10.65 -3.66 -8.15
N ASP A 98 11.48 -2.61 -8.05
CA ASP A 98 12.23 -2.07 -9.19
C ASP A 98 13.15 -3.15 -9.82
N ARG A 99 13.85 -3.92 -9.01
CA ARG A 99 14.69 -5.02 -9.51
C ARG A 99 13.89 -6.12 -10.23
N PHE A 100 12.74 -6.49 -9.66
CA PHE A 100 11.87 -7.46 -10.32
C PHE A 100 11.30 -6.92 -11.63
N ARG A 101 10.80 -5.69 -11.64
CA ARG A 101 10.34 -4.99 -12.85
C ARG A 101 11.41 -4.99 -13.94
N ASP A 102 12.62 -4.55 -13.61
CA ASP A 102 13.72 -4.43 -14.58
C ASP A 102 14.18 -5.78 -15.14
N LYS A 103 14.17 -6.82 -14.32
CA LYS A 103 14.58 -8.16 -14.75
C LYS A 103 13.48 -8.92 -15.50
N VAL A 104 12.22 -8.78 -15.09
CA VAL A 104 11.10 -9.59 -15.60
C VAL A 104 10.18 -8.77 -16.49
N PHE A 105 9.53 -7.73 -15.99
CA PHE A 105 8.55 -6.97 -16.74
C PHE A 105 9.17 -6.24 -17.94
N ALA A 106 10.34 -5.64 -17.77
CA ALA A 106 11.05 -4.99 -18.86
C ALA A 106 11.47 -5.99 -19.97
N SER A 107 11.82 -7.22 -19.58
CA SER A 107 12.10 -8.29 -20.58
C SER A 107 10.84 -8.65 -21.38
N ILE A 108 9.68 -8.75 -20.72
CA ILE A 108 8.39 -9.03 -21.39
C ILE A 108 7.99 -7.86 -22.28
N ASN A 109 8.09 -6.62 -21.79
CA ASN A 109 7.82 -5.41 -22.57
C ASN A 109 8.66 -5.40 -23.88
N SER A 110 9.95 -5.72 -23.78
CA SER A 110 10.86 -5.76 -24.92
C SER A 110 10.54 -6.85 -25.92
N LEU A 111 9.95 -7.98 -25.50
CA LEU A 111 9.62 -9.13 -26.36
C LEU A 111 8.24 -9.02 -26.99
N SER A 112 7.25 -8.55 -26.27
CA SER A 112 5.84 -8.58 -26.66
C SER A 112 5.15 -7.22 -26.71
N GLY A 113 5.85 -6.13 -26.31
CA GLY A 113 5.29 -4.79 -26.33
C GLY A 113 4.25 -4.49 -25.24
N ASN A 114 4.13 -5.36 -24.22
CA ASN A 114 3.24 -5.11 -23.09
C ASN A 114 3.69 -3.87 -22.31
N ALA A 115 2.79 -2.90 -22.13
CA ALA A 115 3.12 -1.69 -21.38
C ALA A 115 3.29 -1.97 -19.88
N ILE A 116 4.26 -1.31 -19.26
CA ILE A 116 4.43 -1.33 -17.80
C ILE A 116 3.76 -0.08 -17.23
N ARG A 117 2.82 -0.28 -16.30
CA ARG A 117 2.23 0.80 -15.50
C ARG A 117 2.90 0.82 -14.13
N GLU A 118 3.36 1.98 -13.74
CA GLU A 118 3.92 2.22 -12.42
C GLU A 118 3.25 3.42 -11.78
N ASN A 119 3.03 3.32 -10.48
CA ASN A 119 2.74 4.46 -9.65
C ASN A 119 3.94 4.69 -8.72
N THR A 120 4.69 5.74 -8.99
CA THR A 120 5.93 6.07 -8.29
C THR A 120 5.85 7.40 -7.53
N GLU A 121 4.72 8.09 -7.61
CA GLU A 121 4.54 9.39 -6.98
C GLU A 121 4.37 9.22 -5.47
N ASP A 122 5.10 10.02 -4.72
CA ASP A 122 4.84 10.19 -3.30
C ASP A 122 3.44 10.76 -3.13
N TYR A 123 2.73 10.31 -2.13
CA TYR A 123 1.41 10.83 -1.80
C TYR A 123 1.47 11.63 -0.50
N THR A 124 0.57 12.56 -0.37
CA THR A 124 0.38 13.33 0.85
C THR A 124 -0.90 12.89 1.55
N ILE A 125 -1.01 13.20 2.83
CA ILE A 125 -2.25 12.96 3.56
C ILE A 125 -3.44 13.69 2.93
N LYS A 126 -3.18 14.84 2.29
CA LYS A 126 -4.18 15.61 1.56
C LYS A 126 -4.76 14.85 0.35
N ASP A 127 -4.00 13.94 -0.25
CA ASP A 127 -4.48 13.13 -1.37
C ASP A 127 -5.41 12.00 -0.88
N ILE A 128 -5.27 11.60 0.40
CA ILE A 128 -6.11 10.56 1.02
C ILE A 128 -7.41 11.18 1.54
N ILE A 129 -7.35 12.35 2.19
CA ILE A 129 -8.48 13.02 2.84
C ILE A 129 -8.60 14.49 2.38
N PRO A 130 -8.79 14.75 1.08
CA PRO A 130 -8.73 16.10 0.52
C PRO A 130 -9.74 17.07 1.13
N LEU A 131 -10.94 16.63 1.51
CA LEU A 131 -11.99 17.47 2.08
C LEU A 131 -11.82 17.69 3.60
N SER A 132 -11.19 16.75 4.30
CA SER A 132 -10.99 16.79 5.76
C SER A 132 -9.60 17.27 6.14
N PHE A 133 -8.70 17.48 5.17
CA PHE A 133 -7.31 17.86 5.42
C PHE A 133 -7.19 19.18 6.20
N ASP A 134 -8.02 20.17 5.92
CA ASP A 134 -7.99 21.46 6.60
C ASP A 134 -8.35 21.32 8.09
N ALA A 135 -9.27 20.42 8.44
CA ALA A 135 -9.62 20.13 9.83
C ALA A 135 -8.48 19.39 10.56
N LEU A 136 -7.82 18.43 9.90
CA LEU A 136 -6.62 17.78 10.43
C LEU A 136 -5.50 18.80 10.67
N SER A 137 -5.23 19.64 9.68
CA SER A 137 -4.20 20.70 9.76
C SER A 137 -4.49 21.71 10.88
N ALA A 138 -5.75 22.12 11.04
CA ALA A 138 -6.15 23.01 12.13
C ALA A 138 -5.94 22.41 13.52
N TRP A 139 -6.12 21.11 13.67
CA TRP A 139 -5.82 20.41 14.91
C TRP A 139 -4.32 20.28 15.13
N LEU A 140 -3.55 19.83 14.14
CA LEU A 140 -2.09 19.64 14.25
C LEU A 140 -1.31 20.94 14.46
N ASN A 141 -1.76 22.05 13.88
CA ASN A 141 -1.17 23.38 14.07
C ASN A 141 -1.59 24.05 15.40
N GLY A 142 -2.50 23.43 16.16
CA GLY A 142 -2.79 23.79 17.54
C GLY A 142 -1.71 23.28 18.49
N PHE A 143 -2.12 22.86 19.68
CA PHE A 143 -1.26 22.16 20.62
C PHE A 143 -1.89 20.78 20.96
N PRO A 144 -1.90 19.85 19.99
CA PRO A 144 -2.71 18.63 20.07
C PRO A 144 -2.34 17.72 21.26
N LEU A 145 -1.13 17.84 21.79
CA LEU A 145 -0.69 17.14 23.00
C LEU A 145 -1.03 17.91 24.28
N SER A 146 -1.65 19.10 24.18
CA SER A 146 -2.14 19.83 25.35
C SER A 146 -3.50 19.27 25.80
N ALA A 147 -3.76 19.27 27.09
CA ALA A 147 -5.07 18.93 27.62
C ALA A 147 -6.11 20.07 27.49
N HIS A 148 -5.87 21.04 26.60
CA HIS A 148 -6.74 22.20 26.49
C HIS A 148 -8.04 21.83 25.76
N PRO A 149 -9.22 22.25 26.25
CA PRO A 149 -10.51 21.93 25.64
C PRO A 149 -10.65 22.31 24.16
N MET A 150 -9.98 23.39 23.73
CA MET A 150 -9.98 23.82 22.33
C MET A 150 -9.30 22.81 21.41
N ASP A 151 -8.27 22.14 21.87
CA ASP A 151 -7.56 21.13 21.07
C ASP A 151 -8.38 19.83 20.97
N THR A 152 -9.08 19.48 22.01
CA THR A 152 -10.07 18.40 22.00
C THR A 152 -11.19 18.70 20.99
N ASN A 153 -11.70 19.94 20.96
CA ASN A 153 -12.74 20.33 20.00
C ASN A 153 -12.25 20.30 18.55
N ARG A 154 -10.99 20.69 18.29
CA ARG A 154 -10.38 20.59 16.95
C ARG A 154 -10.21 19.15 16.50
N TRP A 155 -9.82 18.28 17.43
CA TRP A 155 -9.75 16.84 17.18
C TRP A 155 -11.13 16.29 16.80
N TYR A 156 -12.17 16.60 17.57
CA TYR A 156 -13.53 16.18 17.24
C TYR A 156 -14.02 16.75 15.90
N ALA A 157 -13.66 17.99 15.58
CA ALA A 157 -13.99 18.59 14.28
C ALA A 157 -13.36 17.80 13.12
N PHE A 158 -12.11 17.34 13.30
CA PHE A 158 -11.44 16.48 12.32
C PHE A 158 -12.16 15.13 12.17
N ILE A 159 -12.49 14.45 13.26
CA ILE A 159 -13.21 13.17 13.23
C ILE A 159 -14.57 13.30 12.55
N VAL A 160 -15.33 14.36 12.88
CA VAL A 160 -16.62 14.64 12.26
C VAL A 160 -16.46 14.98 10.77
N ALA A 161 -15.41 15.70 10.38
CA ALA A 161 -15.14 16.01 8.97
C ALA A 161 -14.87 14.73 8.17
N LEU A 162 -13.99 13.83 8.65
CA LEU A 162 -13.75 12.53 8.02
C LEU A 162 -15.03 11.75 7.79
N HIS A 163 -15.83 11.61 8.84
CA HIS A 163 -17.09 10.88 8.78
C HIS A 163 -18.11 11.52 7.85
N SER A 164 -18.30 12.84 7.93
CA SER A 164 -19.28 13.58 7.12
C SER A 164 -18.92 13.61 5.63
N ASN A 165 -17.64 13.62 5.32
CA ASN A 165 -17.15 13.60 3.95
C ASN A 165 -17.02 12.17 3.37
N ASN A 166 -17.32 11.15 4.19
CA ASN A 166 -17.12 9.73 3.84
C ASN A 166 -15.67 9.46 3.38
N GLU A 167 -14.71 10.11 4.03
CA GLU A 167 -13.29 9.93 3.80
C GLU A 167 -12.73 8.96 4.83
N TYR A 168 -11.77 8.15 4.40
CA TYR A 168 -11.11 7.16 5.25
C TYR A 168 -9.60 7.37 5.24
N ILE A 169 -9.00 7.31 6.43
CA ILE A 169 -7.57 7.24 6.60
C ILE A 169 -7.23 6.03 7.47
N SER A 170 -6.27 5.21 7.04
CA SER A 170 -5.80 4.11 7.87
C SER A 170 -5.03 4.64 9.08
N THR A 171 -5.04 3.87 10.18
CA THR A 171 -4.21 4.18 11.36
C THR A 171 -2.72 4.21 11.03
N GLU A 172 -2.29 3.40 10.05
CA GLU A 172 -0.92 3.36 9.55
C GLU A 172 -0.55 4.68 8.83
N ASP A 173 -1.37 5.13 7.87
CA ASP A 173 -1.12 6.37 7.12
C ASP A 173 -1.17 7.60 8.03
N PHE A 174 -2.16 7.63 8.93
CA PHE A 174 -2.28 8.67 9.94
C PHE A 174 -1.04 8.71 10.85
N GLY A 175 -0.68 7.58 11.45
CA GLY A 175 0.47 7.47 12.33
C GLY A 175 1.79 7.82 11.64
N LYS A 176 1.96 7.37 10.40
CA LYS A 176 3.12 7.71 9.57
C LYS A 176 3.20 9.21 9.32
N TYR A 177 2.08 9.85 8.97
CA TYR A 177 2.02 11.28 8.71
C TYR A 177 2.41 12.12 9.92
N ILE A 178 1.82 11.86 11.10
CA ILE A 178 2.12 12.66 12.29
C ILE A 178 3.54 12.42 12.81
N ARG A 179 4.11 11.22 12.58
CA ARG A 179 5.52 10.93 12.91
C ARG A 179 6.47 11.66 11.96
N GLU A 180 6.28 11.53 10.64
CA GLU A 180 7.20 12.07 9.64
C GLU A 180 7.15 13.59 9.53
N GLU A 181 5.96 14.19 9.58
CA GLU A 181 5.77 15.62 9.36
C GLU A 181 5.78 16.46 10.67
N TYR A 182 5.40 15.85 11.78
CA TYR A 182 5.29 16.57 13.07
C TYR A 182 6.24 16.04 14.14
N GLY A 183 6.97 14.96 13.89
CA GLY A 183 7.99 14.43 14.80
C GLY A 183 7.42 13.84 16.10
N TRP A 184 6.19 13.34 16.09
CA TRP A 184 5.55 12.78 17.28
C TRP A 184 6.24 11.48 17.72
N SER A 185 6.21 11.23 19.04
CA SER A 185 6.72 9.99 19.64
C SER A 185 5.86 8.78 19.20
N ASP A 186 6.45 7.59 19.24
CA ASP A 186 5.71 6.35 18.94
C ASP A 186 4.54 6.14 19.90
N GLU A 187 4.68 6.55 21.19
CA GLU A 187 3.63 6.47 22.20
C GLU A 187 2.43 7.37 21.84
N ASP A 188 2.69 8.64 21.47
CA ASP A 188 1.64 9.58 21.06
C ASP A 188 0.96 9.12 19.75
N VAL A 189 1.74 8.59 18.80
CA VAL A 189 1.23 8.05 17.54
C VAL A 189 0.27 6.88 17.79
N GLU A 190 0.64 5.94 18.67
CA GLU A 190 -0.21 4.80 19.03
C GLU A 190 -1.49 5.27 19.72
N GLU A 191 -1.39 6.18 20.69
CA GLU A 191 -2.55 6.72 21.42
C GLU A 191 -3.56 7.37 20.47
N PHE A 192 -3.11 8.26 19.58
CA PHE A 192 -4.02 8.96 18.67
C PHE A 192 -4.52 8.09 17.52
N SER A 193 -3.76 7.09 17.09
CA SER A 193 -4.23 6.10 16.12
C SER A 193 -5.38 5.25 16.68
N LEU A 194 -5.26 4.81 17.94
CA LEU A 194 -6.34 4.10 18.64
C LEU A 194 -7.58 4.99 18.87
N LYS A 195 -7.38 6.27 19.22
CA LYS A 195 -8.48 7.23 19.35
C LYS A 195 -9.21 7.46 18.01
N LEU A 196 -8.46 7.57 16.91
CA LEU A 196 -9.01 7.71 15.57
C LEU A 196 -9.95 6.54 15.24
N GLU A 197 -9.44 5.32 15.36
CA GLU A 197 -10.20 4.10 15.06
C GLU A 197 -11.46 3.98 15.92
N ALA A 198 -11.31 4.17 17.24
CA ALA A 198 -12.44 4.06 18.18
C ALA A 198 -13.55 5.09 17.91
N GLN A 199 -13.18 6.32 17.56
CA GLN A 199 -14.15 7.38 17.37
C GLN A 199 -14.83 7.32 16.01
N ILE A 200 -14.14 6.94 14.95
CA ILE A 200 -14.76 6.65 13.65
C ILE A 200 -15.71 5.46 13.79
N GLY A 201 -15.28 4.37 14.43
CA GLY A 201 -16.13 3.21 14.68
C GLY A 201 -17.40 3.54 15.51
N LEU A 202 -17.31 4.49 16.44
CA LEU A 202 -18.46 4.96 17.20
C LEU A 202 -19.47 5.72 16.31
N LEU A 203 -19.00 6.59 15.41
CA LEU A 203 -19.87 7.32 14.49
C LEU A 203 -20.54 6.38 13.48
N GLU A 204 -19.80 5.42 12.94
CA GLU A 204 -20.35 4.38 12.05
C GLU A 204 -21.38 3.50 12.76
N TYR A 205 -21.14 3.15 14.02
CA TYR A 205 -22.11 2.41 14.82
C TYR A 205 -23.39 3.23 15.03
N TYR A 206 -23.26 4.51 15.35
CA TYR A 206 -24.39 5.42 15.55
C TYR A 206 -25.24 5.51 14.28
N ASP A 207 -24.63 5.69 13.11
CA ASP A 207 -25.37 5.83 11.86
C ASP A 207 -26.11 4.55 11.44
N ARG A 208 -25.55 3.39 11.78
CA ARG A 208 -26.22 2.09 11.51
C ARG A 208 -27.43 1.82 12.41
N HIS A 209 -27.56 2.53 13.53
CA HIS A 209 -28.60 2.28 14.54
C HIS A 209 -29.55 3.46 14.72
N ARG A 210 -29.42 4.47 13.90
CA ARG A 210 -30.32 5.63 13.81
C ARG A 210 -31.44 5.39 12.81
#